data_d243d071f6d3aaac29f459d11402acf5
#
_entry.id   d243d071f6d3aaac29f459d11402acf5
#
_cell.length_a   1.000
_cell.length_b   1.000
_cell.length_c   1.000
_cell.angle_alpha   90.00
_cell.angle_beta   90.00
_cell.angle_gamma   90.00
#
_symmetry.space_group_name_H-M   'P 1'
#
loop_
_entity.id
_entity.type
_entity.pdbx_description
1 polymer ?
#
loop_
_entity_poly.entity_id
_entity_poly.type
_entity_poly.pdbx_seq_one_letter_code
_entity_poly.pdbx_strand_id
1 'polypeptide(L)'
;MNSSVQFIVRHVTDIAAARAFYTEKLGFEVEVEQPGFVQFKAPDGAPFAVSLASADPVAAELPGGRSEALELWWYVDDADATYAELKDKSVEIVFPPKDVPFGRAFAIKDAAGAYCFVLQPPR
;
A
#
# COMPACT_ATOMS: atom_id res chain seq x y z
N MET A 1 -17.17 -6.45 -1.85
CA MET A 1 -16.22 -5.96 -0.83
C MET A 1 -16.70 -4.63 -0.28
N ASN A 2 -16.81 -4.55 1.01
CA ASN A 2 -17.34 -3.37 1.68
C ASN A 2 -16.20 -2.60 2.36
N SER A 3 -15.50 -1.80 1.57
CA SER A 3 -14.30 -1.10 2.02
C SER A 3 -14.11 0.20 1.24
N SER A 4 -13.18 1.01 1.69
CA SER A 4 -12.75 2.23 1.01
C SER A 4 -11.23 2.29 0.98
N VAL A 5 -10.68 3.19 0.17
CA VAL A 5 -9.23 3.41 0.15
C VAL A 5 -8.82 3.97 1.50
N GLN A 6 -7.94 3.25 2.19
CA GLN A 6 -7.49 3.62 3.54
C GLN A 6 -6.09 4.19 3.55
N PHE A 7 -5.31 3.96 2.48
CA PHE A 7 -3.91 4.33 2.48
C PHE A 7 -3.43 4.52 1.05
N ILE A 8 -2.67 5.58 0.81
CA ILE A 8 -2.06 5.86 -0.49
C ILE A 8 -0.55 5.85 -0.30
N VAL A 9 0.16 5.05 -1.09
CA VAL A 9 1.60 4.96 -1.06
C VAL A 9 2.16 5.34 -2.42
N ARG A 10 3.10 6.28 -2.42
CA ARG A 10 3.85 6.63 -3.62
C ARG A 10 5.25 6.05 -3.54
N HIS A 11 5.62 5.30 -4.57
CA HIS A 11 6.98 4.77 -4.66
C HIS A 11 7.93 5.84 -5.17
N VAL A 12 9.07 5.96 -4.51
CA VAL A 12 10.09 6.94 -4.86
C VAL A 12 11.45 6.24 -4.92
N THR A 13 12.38 6.83 -5.64
CA THR A 13 13.75 6.32 -5.74
C THR A 13 14.71 7.00 -4.77
N ASP A 14 14.35 8.19 -4.29
CA ASP A 14 15.13 8.97 -3.33
C ASP A 14 14.21 9.40 -2.18
N ILE A 15 14.26 8.64 -1.08
CA ILE A 15 13.38 8.89 0.06
C ILE A 15 13.71 10.21 0.77
N ALA A 16 14.99 10.58 0.85
CA ALA A 16 15.38 11.83 1.50
C ALA A 16 14.88 13.04 0.72
N ALA A 17 14.98 13.01 -0.60
CA ALA A 17 14.48 14.09 -1.46
C ALA A 17 12.95 14.18 -1.39
N ALA A 18 12.26 13.03 -1.37
CA ALA A 18 10.79 13.00 -1.25
C ALA A 18 10.35 13.56 0.11
N ARG A 19 11.00 13.12 1.19
CA ARG A 19 10.71 13.62 2.53
C ARG A 19 10.87 15.14 2.60
N ALA A 20 11.98 15.65 2.09
CA ALA A 20 12.25 17.09 2.09
C ALA A 20 11.19 17.86 1.28
N PHE A 21 10.81 17.34 0.13
CA PHE A 21 9.79 17.99 -0.69
C PHE A 21 8.46 18.13 0.06
N TYR A 22 7.95 17.02 0.63
CA TYR A 22 6.66 17.06 1.29
C TYR A 22 6.67 17.84 2.59
N THR A 23 7.77 17.81 3.34
CA THR A 23 7.86 18.58 4.60
C THR A 23 8.20 20.03 4.38
N GLU A 24 9.24 20.34 3.58
CA GLU A 24 9.76 21.69 3.44
C GLU A 24 8.98 22.53 2.43
N LYS A 25 8.53 21.92 1.33
CA LYS A 25 7.79 22.63 0.29
C LYS A 25 6.30 22.65 0.53
N LEU A 26 5.71 21.54 0.95
CA LEU A 26 4.27 21.40 1.13
C LEU A 26 3.82 21.52 2.58
N GLY A 27 4.74 21.51 3.53
CA GLY A 27 4.39 21.69 4.94
C GLY A 27 3.77 20.47 5.62
N PHE A 28 3.91 19.29 5.04
CA PHE A 28 3.40 18.07 5.65
C PHE A 28 4.22 17.72 6.89
N GLU A 29 3.57 17.11 7.87
CA GLU A 29 4.23 16.64 9.09
C GLU A 29 4.40 15.14 9.05
N VAL A 30 5.58 14.66 9.48
CA VAL A 30 5.87 13.23 9.56
C VAL A 30 5.14 12.62 10.75
N GLU A 31 4.46 11.49 10.53
CA GLU A 31 3.81 10.73 11.59
C GLU A 31 4.59 9.47 11.93
N VAL A 32 5.04 8.73 10.91
CA VAL A 32 5.83 7.52 11.07
C VAL A 32 7.02 7.60 10.13
N GLU A 33 8.21 7.28 10.64
CA GLU A 33 9.41 7.24 9.83
C GLU A 33 10.21 5.97 10.15
N GLN A 34 10.52 5.21 9.11
CA GLN A 34 11.32 4.01 9.16
C GLN A 34 12.29 4.03 7.99
N PRO A 35 13.34 3.20 7.99
CA PRO A 35 14.24 3.14 6.85
C PRO A 35 13.46 2.85 5.55
N GLY A 36 13.56 3.78 4.60
CA GLY A 36 12.88 3.65 3.31
C GLY A 36 11.38 3.89 3.32
N PHE A 37 10.82 4.44 4.41
CA PHE A 37 9.37 4.68 4.52
C PHE A 37 9.09 5.91 5.37
N VAL A 38 8.28 6.83 4.84
CA VAL A 38 7.85 8.02 5.58
C VAL A 38 6.35 8.19 5.38
N GLN A 39 5.60 8.13 6.48
CA GLN A 39 4.16 8.39 6.48
C GLN A 39 3.90 9.76 7.06
N PHE A 40 3.01 10.50 6.40
CA PHE A 40 2.65 11.86 6.80
C PHE A 40 1.30 11.88 7.50
N LYS A 41 1.13 12.86 8.40
CA LYS A 41 -0.14 13.08 9.09
C LYS A 41 -1.22 13.48 8.08
N ALA A 42 -2.42 12.95 8.27
CA ALA A 42 -3.56 13.24 7.40
C ALA A 42 -4.80 13.46 8.25
N PRO A 43 -4.88 14.59 8.98
CA PRO A 43 -5.99 14.81 9.93
C PRO A 43 -7.37 14.82 9.27
N ASP A 44 -7.46 15.28 8.02
CA ASP A 44 -8.73 15.41 7.31
C ASP A 44 -8.77 14.66 5.98
N GLY A 45 -7.84 13.75 5.75
CA GLY A 45 -7.75 13.05 4.48
C GLY A 45 -7.27 11.63 4.61
N ALA A 46 -7.04 10.98 3.47
CA ALA A 46 -6.46 9.63 3.44
C ALA A 46 -5.01 9.68 3.88
N PRO A 47 -4.57 8.74 4.73
CA PRO A 47 -3.16 8.62 5.08
C PRO A 47 -2.30 8.46 3.81
N PHE A 48 -1.17 9.14 3.79
CA PHE A 48 -0.27 9.17 2.66
C PHE A 48 1.17 8.88 3.09
N ALA A 49 1.88 8.08 2.30
CA ALA A 49 3.28 7.77 2.57
C ALA A 49 4.10 7.73 1.28
N VAL A 50 5.40 7.93 1.42
CA VAL A 50 6.38 7.65 0.38
C VAL A 50 7.22 6.45 0.82
N SER A 51 7.60 5.60 -0.11
CA SER A 51 8.29 4.35 0.19
C SER A 51 9.29 4.00 -0.91
N LEU A 52 10.45 3.48 -0.50
CA LEU A 52 11.37 2.81 -1.42
C LEU A 52 10.84 1.40 -1.65
N ALA A 53 10.73 1.00 -2.91
CA ALA A 53 10.28 -0.36 -3.24
C ALA A 53 11.17 -1.43 -2.59
N SER A 54 12.48 -1.17 -2.52
CA SER A 54 13.44 -2.12 -1.94
C SER A 54 13.27 -2.33 -0.43
N ALA A 55 12.60 -1.41 0.26
CA ALA A 55 12.41 -1.48 1.71
C ALA A 55 11.07 -2.13 2.10
N ASP A 56 10.20 -2.40 1.13
CA ASP A 56 8.85 -2.90 1.40
C ASP A 56 8.81 -4.43 1.29
N PRO A 57 8.43 -5.13 2.37
CA PRO A 57 8.38 -6.60 2.34
C PRO A 57 7.37 -7.17 1.33
N VAL A 58 6.36 -6.39 0.96
CA VAL A 58 5.35 -6.83 -0.02
C VAL A 58 5.87 -6.68 -1.45
N ALA A 59 6.75 -5.70 -1.70
CA ALA A 59 7.28 -5.44 -3.04
C ALA A 59 8.01 -6.64 -3.63
N ALA A 60 8.69 -7.43 -2.80
CA ALA A 60 9.45 -8.59 -3.24
C ALA A 60 8.56 -9.66 -3.88
N GLU A 61 7.26 -9.64 -3.59
CA GLU A 61 6.31 -10.62 -4.10
C GLU A 61 5.67 -10.21 -5.42
N LEU A 62 5.95 -9.00 -5.91
CA LEU A 62 5.34 -8.50 -7.13
C LEU A 62 6.15 -8.89 -8.35
N PRO A 63 5.53 -9.52 -9.37
CA PRO A 63 6.22 -9.86 -10.61
C PRO A 63 6.75 -8.61 -11.29
N GLY A 64 8.04 -8.63 -11.65
CA GLY A 64 8.67 -7.48 -12.32
C GLY A 64 8.94 -6.29 -11.41
N GLY A 65 8.76 -6.44 -10.10
CA GLY A 65 8.96 -5.38 -9.13
C GLY A 65 7.82 -4.36 -9.12
N ARG A 66 8.01 -3.29 -8.40
CA ARG A 66 7.02 -2.23 -8.29
C ARG A 66 7.18 -1.18 -9.36
N SER A 67 6.07 -0.68 -9.86
CA SER A 67 6.07 0.51 -10.68
C SER A 67 6.23 1.74 -9.77
N GLU A 68 6.67 2.88 -10.35
CA GLU A 68 6.75 4.15 -9.64
C GLU A 68 5.36 4.77 -9.42
N ALA A 69 4.31 4.06 -9.81
CA ALA A 69 2.93 4.51 -9.69
C ALA A 69 2.46 4.51 -8.24
N LEU A 70 1.34 5.16 -8.00
CA LEU A 70 0.67 5.12 -6.72
C LEU A 70 0.13 3.72 -6.46
N GLU A 71 0.18 3.29 -5.20
CA GLU A 71 -0.50 2.09 -4.74
C GLU A 71 -1.69 2.48 -3.90
N LEU A 72 -2.79 1.74 -4.07
CA LEU A 72 -3.97 1.88 -3.23
C LEU A 72 -4.02 0.71 -2.26
N TRP A 73 -4.30 1.00 -1.01
CA TRP A 73 -4.43 0.00 0.04
C TRP A 73 -5.83 0.05 0.63
N TRP A 74 -6.50 -1.10 0.70
CA TRP A 74 -7.82 -1.24 1.28
C TRP A 74 -7.73 -2.10 2.53
N TYR A 75 -8.31 -1.64 3.62
CA TYR A 75 -8.32 -2.42 4.86
C TYR A 75 -9.63 -3.18 4.95
N VAL A 76 -9.54 -4.46 5.32
CA VAL A 76 -10.67 -5.36 5.50
C VAL A 76 -10.56 -6.09 6.83
N ASP A 77 -11.68 -6.64 7.30
CA ASP A 77 -11.70 -7.39 8.55
C ASP A 77 -11.17 -8.81 8.39
N ASP A 78 -11.35 -9.40 7.21
CA ASP A 78 -10.96 -10.78 6.92
C ASP A 78 -10.41 -10.89 5.50
N ALA A 79 -9.09 -10.98 5.41
CA ALA A 79 -8.40 -11.04 4.11
C ALA A 79 -8.78 -12.29 3.32
N ASP A 80 -8.87 -13.45 3.99
CA ASP A 80 -9.17 -14.70 3.30
C ASP A 80 -10.60 -14.71 2.74
N ALA A 81 -11.57 -14.19 3.50
CA ALA A 81 -12.95 -14.08 3.03
C ALA A 81 -13.08 -13.11 1.86
N THR A 82 -12.39 -11.96 1.94
CA THR A 82 -12.38 -10.99 0.84
C THR A 82 -11.71 -11.57 -0.40
N TYR A 83 -10.62 -12.29 -0.23
CA TYR A 83 -9.94 -12.96 -1.33
C TYR A 83 -10.88 -13.92 -2.06
N ALA A 84 -11.61 -14.77 -1.31
CA ALA A 84 -12.56 -15.71 -1.90
C ALA A 84 -13.66 -14.98 -2.67
N GLU A 85 -14.20 -13.89 -2.11
CA GLU A 85 -15.21 -13.07 -2.76
C GLU A 85 -14.71 -12.49 -4.09
N LEU A 86 -13.53 -11.91 -4.09
CA LEU A 86 -12.97 -11.28 -5.29
C LEU A 86 -12.58 -12.33 -6.34
N LYS A 87 -12.08 -13.47 -5.92
CA LYS A 87 -11.77 -14.56 -6.82
C LYS A 87 -13.04 -15.06 -7.53
N ASP A 88 -14.15 -15.17 -6.80
CA ASP A 88 -15.42 -15.56 -7.38
C ASP A 88 -15.94 -14.55 -8.41
N LYS A 89 -15.55 -13.29 -8.28
CA LYS A 89 -15.89 -12.24 -9.23
C LYS A 89 -14.89 -12.11 -10.38
N SER A 90 -13.99 -13.06 -10.53
CA SER A 90 -12.98 -13.09 -11.58
C SER A 90 -12.00 -11.92 -11.56
N VAL A 91 -11.74 -11.38 -10.37
CA VAL A 91 -10.70 -10.36 -10.19
C VAL A 91 -9.33 -11.02 -10.35
N GLU A 92 -8.41 -10.37 -11.07
CA GLU A 92 -7.07 -10.90 -11.26
C GLU A 92 -6.28 -10.81 -9.95
N ILE A 93 -5.85 -11.95 -9.43
CA ILE A 93 -5.08 -12.06 -8.20
C ILE A 93 -3.60 -12.07 -8.54
N VAL A 94 -2.83 -11.16 -7.92
CA VAL A 94 -1.36 -11.12 -8.12
C VAL A 94 -0.69 -12.13 -7.21
N PHE A 95 -1.06 -12.15 -5.93
CA PHE A 95 -0.66 -13.21 -5.00
C PHE A 95 -1.76 -13.42 -3.96
N PRO A 96 -1.90 -14.66 -3.44
CA PRO A 96 -2.94 -14.98 -2.46
C PRO A 96 -2.60 -14.42 -1.07
N PRO A 97 -3.56 -14.47 -0.12
CA PRO A 97 -3.31 -14.00 1.24
C PRO A 97 -2.10 -14.66 1.87
N LYS A 98 -1.29 -13.82 2.51
CA LYS A 98 -0.11 -14.26 3.26
C LYS A 98 0.11 -13.34 4.44
N ASP A 99 0.83 -13.83 5.44
CA ASP A 99 1.18 -13.03 6.59
C ASP A 99 2.34 -12.10 6.24
N VAL A 100 2.20 -10.84 6.64
CA VAL A 100 3.22 -9.81 6.49
C VAL A 100 3.45 -9.17 7.86
N PRO A 101 4.54 -8.40 8.05
CA PRO A 101 4.83 -7.85 9.38
C PRO A 101 3.70 -7.01 10.00
N PHE A 102 2.85 -6.43 9.18
CA PHE A 102 1.77 -5.52 9.62
C PHE A 102 0.37 -6.09 9.41
N GLY A 103 0.23 -7.41 9.25
CA GLY A 103 -1.07 -8.08 9.14
C GLY A 103 -1.08 -9.24 8.16
N ARG A 104 -2.21 -9.40 7.47
CA ARG A 104 -2.36 -10.42 6.44
C ARG A 104 -2.87 -9.76 5.16
N ALA A 105 -2.17 -9.96 4.05
CA ALA A 105 -2.42 -9.20 2.83
C ALA A 105 -2.41 -10.07 1.59
N PHE A 106 -3.12 -9.59 0.56
CA PHE A 106 -2.99 -10.10 -0.80
C PHE A 106 -3.03 -8.93 -1.78
N ALA A 107 -2.69 -9.20 -3.03
CA ALA A 107 -2.66 -8.16 -4.05
C ALA A 107 -3.50 -8.57 -5.25
N ILE A 108 -4.12 -7.58 -5.87
CA ILE A 108 -4.92 -7.72 -7.07
C ILE A 108 -4.48 -6.70 -8.10
N LYS A 109 -4.93 -6.88 -9.35
CA LYS A 109 -4.81 -5.85 -10.38
C LYS A 109 -6.19 -5.29 -10.65
N ASP A 110 -6.26 -3.97 -10.83
CA ASP A 110 -7.49 -3.34 -11.28
C ASP A 110 -7.64 -3.48 -12.82
N ALA A 111 -8.73 -2.93 -13.37
CA ALA A 111 -9.01 -3.05 -14.81
C ALA A 111 -7.93 -2.40 -15.68
N ALA A 112 -7.19 -1.44 -15.16
CA ALA A 112 -6.11 -0.76 -15.89
C ALA A 112 -4.75 -1.40 -15.67
N GLY A 113 -4.67 -2.46 -14.86
CA GLY A 113 -3.44 -3.19 -14.57
C GLY A 113 -2.62 -2.64 -13.41
N ALA A 114 -3.16 -1.72 -12.63
CA ALA A 114 -2.48 -1.20 -11.46
C ALA A 114 -2.61 -2.17 -10.28
N TYR A 115 -1.56 -2.26 -9.46
CA TYR A 115 -1.58 -3.09 -8.26
C TYR A 115 -2.37 -2.40 -7.16
N CYS A 116 -3.24 -3.17 -6.52
CA CYS A 116 -4.00 -2.76 -5.35
C CYS A 116 -3.80 -3.80 -4.25
N PHE A 117 -3.70 -3.34 -3.01
CA PHE A 117 -3.42 -4.21 -1.88
C PHE A 117 -4.60 -4.24 -0.93
N VAL A 118 -4.94 -5.45 -0.48
CA VAL A 118 -5.99 -5.66 0.51
C VAL A 118 -5.32 -6.15 1.79
N LEU A 119 -5.51 -5.45 2.88
CA LEU A 119 -4.84 -5.73 4.14
C LEU A 119 -5.85 -5.95 5.25
N GLN A 120 -5.66 -7.04 5.97
CA GLN A 120 -6.28 -7.26 7.27
C GLN A 120 -5.26 -6.85 8.32
N PRO A 121 -5.48 -5.73 9.03
CA PRO A 121 -4.54 -5.31 10.08
C PRO A 121 -4.48 -6.33 11.21
N PRO A 122 -3.44 -6.32 12.04
CA PRO A 122 -3.37 -7.19 13.21
C PRO A 122 -4.54 -6.93 14.15
N ARG A 123 -5.06 -8.01 14.71
CA ARG A 123 -6.17 -7.95 15.66
C ARG A 123 -5.69 -7.71 17.08
#